data_b2ff63425bd6d8fdfcc0045b3034cb4d
#
_entry.id   b2ff63425bd6d8fdfcc0045b3034cb4d
#
_cell.length_a   1.000
_cell.length_b   1.000
_cell.length_c   1.000
_cell.angle_alpha   90.00
_cell.angle_beta   90.00
_cell.angle_gamma   90.00
#
_symmetry.space_group_name_H-M   'P 1'
#
loop_
_entity.id
_entity.type
_entity.pdbx_description
1 polymer ?
#
loop_
_entity_poly.entity_id
_entity_poly.type
_entity_poly.pdbx_seq_one_letter_code
_entity_poly.pdbx_strand_id
1 'polypeptide(L)'
;YSGEMTDYRREQLAEINAVRRKVRKLFLTLSDGIKSNKTVSGKAETLYKFAEDAGTPAVLEQREKELLEQGQMQAAEEYAQLWRIFCDVLDQFVALLGDTEVDGDEFARLLRLTLSQYAVATIPAALDQVKVSPLTRNDRHTVRHLFLLGANDHVLPTVEKGGGILDEQERELLQQQGILLSDATFDPLSNELQNIYAALAQP
;
A
#
# COMPACT_ATOMS: atom_id res chain seq x y z
N TYR A 1 19.90 -24.78 -42.93
CA TYR A 1 19.81 -25.77 -41.84
C TYR A 1 18.39 -26.32 -41.81
N SER A 2 18.07 -27.31 -42.65
CA SER A 2 16.85 -28.10 -42.57
C SER A 2 17.15 -29.35 -41.72
N GLY A 3 17.21 -29.19 -40.41
CA GLY A 3 17.23 -30.32 -39.51
C GLY A 3 15.85 -30.94 -39.45
N GLU A 4 15.73 -32.24 -39.73
CA GLU A 4 14.49 -33.00 -39.54
C GLU A 4 13.98 -32.78 -38.12
N MET A 5 12.72 -32.38 -38.02
CA MET A 5 12.08 -32.11 -36.76
C MET A 5 11.75 -33.44 -36.09
N THR A 6 12.54 -33.84 -35.10
CA THR A 6 12.30 -35.05 -34.31
C THR A 6 10.93 -35.00 -33.63
N ASP A 7 10.29 -36.14 -33.40
CA ASP A 7 8.96 -36.21 -32.76
C ASP A 7 8.96 -35.53 -31.41
N TYR A 8 10.02 -35.66 -30.63
CA TYR A 8 10.24 -34.95 -29.38
C TYR A 8 10.15 -33.39 -29.52
N ARG A 9 10.78 -32.83 -30.58
CA ARG A 9 10.70 -31.40 -30.85
C ARG A 9 9.31 -30.94 -31.29
N ARG A 10 8.55 -31.82 -31.98
CA ARG A 10 7.16 -31.54 -32.37
C ARG A 10 6.25 -31.47 -31.14
N GLU A 11 6.45 -32.39 -30.21
CA GLU A 11 5.69 -32.46 -28.96
C GLU A 11 5.95 -31.24 -28.08
N GLN A 12 7.21 -30.88 -27.85
CA GLN A 12 7.57 -29.63 -27.13
C GLN A 12 6.98 -28.39 -27.82
N LEU A 13 7.02 -28.30 -29.13
CA LEU A 13 6.46 -27.18 -29.88
C LEU A 13 4.93 -27.12 -29.77
N ALA A 14 4.26 -28.26 -29.69
CA ALA A 14 2.82 -28.35 -29.48
C ALA A 14 2.45 -27.82 -28.06
N GLU A 15 3.18 -28.21 -27.02
CA GLU A 15 2.99 -27.73 -25.67
C GLU A 15 3.22 -26.20 -25.54
N ILE A 16 4.36 -25.73 -26.07
CA ILE A 16 4.67 -24.28 -26.06
C ILE A 16 3.58 -23.49 -26.79
N ASN A 17 3.13 -23.99 -27.96
CA ASN A 17 2.07 -23.33 -28.72
C ASN A 17 0.71 -23.40 -28.03
N ALA A 18 0.42 -24.45 -27.24
CA ALA A 18 -0.81 -24.52 -26.43
C ALA A 18 -0.81 -23.44 -25.34
N VAL A 19 0.29 -23.33 -24.58
CA VAL A 19 0.47 -22.27 -23.55
C VAL A 19 0.41 -20.88 -24.20
N ARG A 20 1.15 -20.67 -25.30
CA ARG A 20 1.15 -19.39 -26.02
C ARG A 20 -0.25 -18.99 -26.48
N ARG A 21 -1.05 -19.95 -27.01
CA ARG A 21 -2.44 -19.67 -27.45
C ARG A 21 -3.32 -19.28 -26.26
N LYS A 22 -3.19 -19.96 -25.11
CA LYS A 22 -3.95 -19.65 -23.89
C LYS A 22 -3.63 -18.24 -23.39
N VAL A 23 -2.34 -17.93 -23.24
CA VAL A 23 -1.88 -16.61 -22.76
C VAL A 23 -2.32 -15.52 -23.75
N ARG A 24 -2.06 -15.72 -25.06
CA ARG A 24 -2.44 -14.74 -26.08
C ARG A 24 -3.95 -14.45 -26.06
N LYS A 25 -4.79 -15.47 -25.91
CA LYS A 25 -6.25 -15.30 -25.86
C LYS A 25 -6.64 -14.38 -24.70
N LEU A 26 -6.12 -14.62 -23.49
CA LEU A 26 -6.40 -13.80 -22.30
C LEU A 26 -6.04 -12.32 -22.53
N PHE A 27 -4.82 -12.06 -23.01
CA PHE A 27 -4.36 -10.69 -23.24
C PHE A 27 -5.08 -9.98 -24.38
N LEU A 28 -5.46 -10.69 -25.44
CA LEU A 28 -6.26 -10.10 -26.52
C LEU A 28 -7.64 -9.74 -26.02
N THR A 29 -8.31 -10.62 -25.26
CA THR A 29 -9.62 -10.33 -24.66
C THR A 29 -9.56 -9.09 -23.75
N LEU A 30 -8.53 -8.98 -22.92
CA LEU A 30 -8.31 -7.78 -22.08
C LEU A 30 -8.12 -6.54 -22.95
N SER A 31 -7.20 -6.59 -23.92
CA SER A 31 -6.90 -5.43 -24.79
C SER A 31 -8.12 -4.96 -25.57
N ASP A 32 -8.86 -5.89 -26.16
CA ASP A 32 -10.06 -5.59 -26.94
C ASP A 32 -11.19 -5.05 -26.03
N GLY A 33 -11.35 -5.62 -24.84
CA GLY A 33 -12.32 -5.16 -23.85
C GLY A 33 -12.00 -3.75 -23.34
N ILE A 34 -10.75 -3.45 -23.01
CA ILE A 34 -10.34 -2.09 -22.58
C ILE A 34 -10.54 -1.07 -23.71
N LYS A 35 -10.30 -1.43 -24.96
CA LYS A 35 -10.48 -0.54 -26.11
C LYS A 35 -11.94 -0.33 -26.49
N SER A 36 -12.77 -1.38 -26.40
CA SER A 36 -14.18 -1.31 -26.77
C SER A 36 -15.04 -0.61 -25.74
N ASN A 37 -14.73 -0.78 -24.46
CA ASN A 37 -15.44 -0.14 -23.37
C ASN A 37 -14.93 1.30 -23.16
N LYS A 38 -15.83 2.27 -23.23
CA LYS A 38 -15.50 3.69 -23.04
C LYS A 38 -15.51 4.09 -21.57
N THR A 39 -16.41 3.51 -20.78
CA THR A 39 -16.63 3.89 -19.39
C THR A 39 -15.69 3.15 -18.42
N VAL A 40 -15.49 3.75 -17.25
CA VAL A 40 -14.72 3.14 -16.15
C VAL A 40 -15.36 1.81 -15.72
N SER A 41 -16.69 1.73 -15.59
CA SER A 41 -17.41 0.49 -15.27
C SER A 41 -17.06 -0.64 -16.24
N GLY A 42 -17.18 -0.40 -17.55
CA GLY A 42 -16.88 -1.43 -18.55
C GLY A 42 -15.42 -1.88 -18.57
N LYS A 43 -14.50 -0.96 -18.30
CA LYS A 43 -13.06 -1.30 -18.18
C LYS A 43 -12.77 -2.08 -16.91
N ALA A 44 -13.39 -1.70 -15.78
CA ALA A 44 -13.25 -2.39 -14.49
C ALA A 44 -13.78 -3.83 -14.58
N GLU A 45 -14.96 -4.03 -15.18
CA GLU A 45 -15.53 -5.36 -15.43
C GLU A 45 -14.63 -6.21 -16.32
N THR A 46 -14.06 -5.60 -17.37
CA THR A 46 -13.10 -6.28 -18.25
C THR A 46 -11.87 -6.75 -17.50
N LEU A 47 -11.32 -5.89 -16.63
CA LEU A 47 -10.15 -6.20 -15.83
C LEU A 47 -10.44 -7.29 -14.77
N TYR A 48 -11.61 -7.22 -14.12
CA TYR A 48 -12.06 -8.24 -13.19
C TYR A 48 -12.15 -9.62 -13.86
N LYS A 49 -12.86 -9.70 -15.00
CA LYS A 49 -12.99 -10.94 -15.78
C LYS A 49 -11.64 -11.49 -16.22
N PHE A 50 -10.74 -10.62 -16.65
CA PHE A 50 -9.37 -11.03 -16.99
C PHE A 50 -8.64 -11.67 -15.81
N ALA A 51 -8.72 -11.06 -14.63
CA ALA A 51 -8.07 -11.57 -13.42
C ALA A 51 -8.67 -12.92 -12.99
N GLU A 52 -9.99 -13.08 -13.12
CA GLU A 52 -10.70 -14.33 -12.83
C GLU A 52 -10.33 -15.43 -13.85
N ASP A 53 -10.38 -15.14 -15.14
CA ASP A 53 -10.02 -16.07 -16.23
C ASP A 53 -8.54 -16.47 -16.19
N ALA A 54 -7.67 -15.59 -15.70
CA ALA A 54 -6.26 -15.88 -15.45
C ALA A 54 -6.04 -16.80 -14.23
N GLY A 55 -7.08 -17.03 -13.42
CA GLY A 55 -7.02 -17.87 -12.23
C GLY A 55 -6.34 -17.17 -11.04
N THR A 56 -6.31 -15.83 -11.03
CA THR A 56 -5.63 -15.05 -9.97
C THR A 56 -6.08 -15.41 -8.56
N PRO A 57 -7.40 -15.59 -8.26
CA PRO A 57 -7.84 -15.98 -6.91
C PRO A 57 -7.21 -17.29 -6.45
N ALA A 58 -7.22 -18.31 -7.31
CA ALA A 58 -6.67 -19.63 -6.98
C ALA A 58 -5.14 -19.60 -6.79
N VAL A 59 -4.44 -18.78 -7.57
CA VAL A 59 -2.97 -18.59 -7.43
C VAL A 59 -2.64 -17.89 -6.12
N LEU A 60 -3.42 -16.90 -5.72
CA LEU A 60 -3.23 -16.19 -4.44
C LEU A 60 -3.50 -17.12 -3.24
N GLU A 61 -4.59 -17.90 -3.29
CA GLU A 61 -4.91 -18.89 -2.26
C GLU A 61 -3.84 -19.99 -2.15
N GLN A 62 -3.33 -20.46 -3.28
CA GLN A 62 -2.24 -21.43 -3.30
C GLN A 62 -0.97 -20.83 -2.66
N ARG A 63 -0.66 -19.57 -2.97
CA ARG A 63 0.51 -18.90 -2.41
C ARG A 63 0.39 -18.66 -0.92
N GLU A 64 -0.79 -18.31 -0.43
CA GLU A 64 -1.09 -18.21 1.00
C GLU A 64 -0.78 -19.54 1.72
N LYS A 65 -1.29 -20.65 1.19
CA LYS A 65 -1.03 -22.00 1.76
C LYS A 65 0.45 -22.34 1.81
N GLU A 66 1.18 -22.09 0.72
CA GLU A 66 2.63 -22.32 0.66
C GLU A 66 3.39 -21.49 1.71
N LEU A 67 2.98 -20.25 1.94
CA LEU A 67 3.60 -19.37 2.93
C LEU A 67 3.30 -19.85 4.36
N LEU A 68 2.09 -20.32 4.62
CA LEU A 68 1.73 -20.94 5.91
C LEU A 68 2.57 -22.19 6.19
N GLU A 69 2.75 -23.06 5.21
CA GLU A 69 3.61 -24.26 5.33
C GLU A 69 5.09 -23.88 5.58
N GLN A 70 5.54 -22.75 5.06
CA GLN A 70 6.88 -22.22 5.31
C GLN A 70 7.02 -21.45 6.63
N GLY A 71 5.94 -21.33 7.42
CA GLY A 71 5.92 -20.60 8.69
C GLY A 71 5.94 -19.07 8.53
N GLN A 72 5.70 -18.56 7.32
CA GLN A 72 5.68 -17.13 7.00
C GLN A 72 4.26 -16.55 7.20
N MET A 73 3.76 -16.55 8.43
CA MET A 73 2.37 -16.21 8.75
C MET A 73 1.99 -14.80 8.30
N GLN A 74 2.86 -13.82 8.52
CA GLN A 74 2.59 -12.44 8.12
C GLN A 74 2.41 -12.31 6.60
N ALA A 75 3.31 -12.90 5.82
CA ALA A 75 3.19 -12.89 4.37
C ALA A 75 1.94 -13.63 3.88
N ALA A 76 1.54 -14.72 4.53
CA ALA A 76 0.31 -15.43 4.20
C ALA A 76 -0.93 -14.55 4.43
N GLU A 77 -1.01 -13.85 5.57
CA GLU A 77 -2.10 -12.89 5.85
C GLU A 77 -2.16 -11.73 4.83
N GLU A 78 -1.00 -11.27 4.35
CA GLU A 78 -0.94 -10.28 3.27
C GLU A 78 -1.55 -10.81 1.98
N TYR A 79 -1.17 -12.03 1.57
CA TYR A 79 -1.71 -12.66 0.36
C TYR A 79 -3.20 -12.94 0.44
N ALA A 80 -3.71 -13.38 1.60
CA ALA A 80 -5.14 -13.62 1.84
C ALA A 80 -6.02 -12.39 1.59
N GLN A 81 -5.47 -11.19 1.74
CA GLN A 81 -6.22 -9.92 1.58
C GLN A 81 -6.20 -9.39 0.15
N LEU A 82 -5.22 -9.78 -0.68
CA LEU A 82 -4.96 -9.13 -1.98
C LEU A 82 -6.16 -9.20 -2.94
N TRP A 83 -6.83 -10.34 -3.02
CA TRP A 83 -8.00 -10.47 -3.90
C TRP A 83 -9.16 -9.58 -3.46
N ARG A 84 -9.43 -9.54 -2.17
CA ARG A 84 -10.48 -8.67 -1.62
C ARG A 84 -10.15 -7.20 -1.85
N ILE A 85 -8.92 -6.77 -1.58
CA ILE A 85 -8.48 -5.39 -1.83
C ILE A 85 -8.65 -5.02 -3.31
N PHE A 86 -8.28 -5.93 -4.21
CA PHE A 86 -8.45 -5.71 -5.65
C PHE A 86 -9.93 -5.50 -6.02
N CYS A 87 -10.84 -6.35 -5.52
CA CYS A 87 -12.28 -6.19 -5.75
C CYS A 87 -12.81 -4.89 -5.13
N ASP A 88 -12.46 -4.60 -3.88
CA ASP A 88 -12.89 -3.38 -3.17
C ASP A 88 -12.45 -2.10 -3.92
N VAL A 89 -11.24 -2.11 -4.48
CA VAL A 89 -10.74 -0.99 -5.31
C VAL A 89 -11.56 -0.84 -6.58
N LEU A 90 -11.85 -1.93 -7.28
CA LEU A 90 -12.68 -1.86 -8.50
C LEU A 90 -14.10 -1.39 -8.19
N ASP A 91 -14.70 -1.86 -7.10
CA ASP A 91 -16.02 -1.45 -6.67
C ASP A 91 -16.08 0.04 -6.34
N GLN A 92 -15.10 0.56 -5.61
CA GLN A 92 -14.98 1.99 -5.33
C GLN A 92 -14.78 2.81 -6.61
N PHE A 93 -13.97 2.29 -7.53
CA PHE A 93 -13.75 2.94 -8.82
C PHE A 93 -15.04 3.07 -9.64
N VAL A 94 -15.81 1.99 -9.66
CA VAL A 94 -17.13 1.97 -10.32
C VAL A 94 -18.12 2.89 -9.61
N ALA A 95 -18.15 2.89 -8.27
CA ALA A 95 -19.05 3.72 -7.50
C ALA A 95 -18.81 5.23 -7.69
N LEU A 96 -17.52 5.64 -7.85
CA LEU A 96 -17.14 7.05 -7.95
C LEU A 96 -17.12 7.57 -9.39
N LEU A 97 -16.67 6.76 -10.33
CA LEU A 97 -16.34 7.17 -11.70
C LEU A 97 -17.01 6.28 -12.78
N GLY A 98 -17.91 5.38 -12.41
CA GLY A 98 -18.43 4.32 -13.27
C GLY A 98 -18.91 4.77 -14.63
N ASP A 99 -19.65 5.87 -14.70
CA ASP A 99 -20.20 6.43 -15.94
C ASP A 99 -19.23 7.35 -16.70
N THR A 100 -18.05 7.63 -16.11
CA THR A 100 -17.06 8.51 -16.74
C THR A 100 -16.39 7.80 -17.91
N GLU A 101 -16.32 8.49 -19.06
CA GLU A 101 -15.55 8.02 -20.20
C GLU A 101 -14.07 8.36 -20.03
N VAL A 102 -13.22 7.35 -20.11
CA VAL A 102 -11.76 7.49 -20.01
C VAL A 102 -11.11 6.59 -21.07
N ASP A 103 -9.93 6.98 -21.55
CA ASP A 103 -9.13 6.07 -22.37
C ASP A 103 -8.42 4.98 -21.54
N GLY A 104 -7.71 4.06 -22.21
CA GLY A 104 -7.06 2.95 -21.52
C GLY A 104 -5.88 3.38 -20.65
N ASP A 105 -5.14 4.40 -21.08
CA ASP A 105 -3.96 4.90 -20.36
C ASP A 105 -4.38 5.68 -19.12
N GLU A 106 -5.41 6.50 -19.25
CA GLU A 106 -5.98 7.23 -18.12
C GLU A 106 -6.60 6.28 -17.09
N PHE A 107 -7.35 5.27 -17.52
CA PHE A 107 -7.86 4.22 -16.64
C PHE A 107 -6.73 3.53 -15.86
N ALA A 108 -5.65 3.14 -16.55
CA ALA A 108 -4.50 2.50 -15.91
C ALA A 108 -3.77 3.42 -14.92
N ARG A 109 -3.67 4.72 -15.24
CA ARG A 109 -3.07 5.72 -14.36
C ARG A 109 -3.88 5.92 -13.08
N LEU A 110 -5.19 6.09 -13.22
CA LEU A 110 -6.11 6.26 -12.10
C LEU A 110 -6.15 5.01 -11.21
N LEU A 111 -6.19 3.83 -11.81
CA LEU A 111 -6.17 2.56 -11.07
C LEU A 111 -4.87 2.40 -10.27
N ARG A 112 -3.71 2.72 -10.85
CA ARG A 112 -2.43 2.69 -10.12
C ARG A 112 -2.42 3.66 -8.95
N LEU A 113 -2.94 4.87 -9.15
CA LEU A 113 -3.03 5.87 -8.08
C LEU A 113 -3.90 5.36 -6.93
N THR A 114 -5.06 4.80 -7.23
CA THR A 114 -5.96 4.23 -6.22
C THR A 114 -5.31 3.07 -5.48
N LEU A 115 -4.72 2.11 -6.20
CA LEU A 115 -4.02 0.97 -5.58
C LEU A 115 -2.84 1.42 -4.71
N SER A 116 -2.14 2.50 -5.06
CA SER A 116 -1.02 3.01 -4.26
C SER A 116 -1.44 3.58 -2.90
N GLN A 117 -2.72 3.89 -2.71
CA GLN A 117 -3.27 4.35 -1.43
C GLN A 117 -3.62 3.20 -0.47
N TYR A 118 -3.70 1.98 -1.00
CA TYR A 118 -3.98 0.81 -0.17
C TYR A 118 -2.70 0.26 0.42
N ALA A 119 -2.64 0.25 1.74
CA ALA A 119 -1.63 -0.49 2.48
C ALA A 119 -2.23 -1.82 2.95
N VAL A 120 -1.57 -2.92 2.65
CA VAL A 120 -1.94 -4.21 3.23
C VAL A 120 -1.59 -4.15 4.72
N ALA A 121 -2.61 -4.02 5.57
CA ALA A 121 -2.40 -3.97 7.01
C ALA A 121 -2.34 -5.39 7.56
N THR A 122 -1.19 -5.76 8.09
CA THR A 122 -1.07 -6.98 8.91
C THR A 122 -1.08 -6.60 10.38
N ILE A 123 -1.91 -7.29 11.14
CA ILE A 123 -1.82 -7.23 12.61
C ILE A 123 -0.58 -8.05 12.98
N PRO A 124 0.44 -7.47 13.64
CA PRO A 124 1.59 -8.24 14.07
C PRO A 124 1.14 -9.40 14.95
N ALA A 125 1.27 -10.62 14.45
CA ALA A 125 0.77 -11.81 15.13
C ALA A 125 1.65 -12.26 16.30
N ALA A 126 2.81 -11.65 16.52
CA ALA A 126 3.73 -12.06 17.55
C ALA A 126 3.76 -11.05 18.71
N LEU A 127 3.38 -11.53 19.90
CA LEU A 127 3.53 -10.82 21.18
C LEU A 127 5.02 -10.64 21.57
N ASP A 128 5.93 -11.35 20.95
CA ASP A 128 7.36 -11.38 21.25
C ASP A 128 8.18 -10.80 20.07
N GLN A 129 7.94 -9.52 19.78
CA GLN A 129 8.63 -8.79 18.71
C GLN A 129 9.35 -7.56 19.26
N VAL A 130 10.51 -7.28 18.69
CA VAL A 130 11.17 -5.99 18.88
C VAL A 130 10.42 -4.94 18.06
N LYS A 131 9.83 -3.95 18.76
CA LYS A 131 9.11 -2.87 18.13
C LYS A 131 10.05 -1.69 17.88
N VAL A 132 10.15 -1.25 16.64
CA VAL A 132 10.91 -0.06 16.25
C VAL A 132 9.90 1.00 15.81
N SER A 133 9.91 2.15 16.47
CA SER A 133 9.01 3.25 16.15
C SER A 133 9.66 4.62 16.39
N PRO A 134 9.23 5.69 15.69
CA PRO A 134 9.65 7.03 16.03
C PRO A 134 9.13 7.44 17.40
N LEU A 135 9.85 8.32 18.08
CA LEU A 135 9.53 8.78 19.43
C LEU A 135 8.16 9.49 19.53
N THR A 136 7.72 10.10 18.42
CA THR A 136 6.43 10.79 18.32
C THR A 136 5.23 9.85 18.30
N ARG A 137 5.45 8.54 18.09
CA ARG A 137 4.39 7.54 18.08
C ARG A 137 4.21 6.93 19.45
N ASN A 138 3.37 7.54 20.28
CA ASN A 138 2.99 7.05 21.61
C ASN A 138 2.06 5.82 21.48
N ASP A 139 2.64 4.66 21.26
CA ASP A 139 1.92 3.40 21.44
C ASP A 139 1.94 3.03 22.93
N ARG A 140 0.77 3.03 23.54
CA ARG A 140 0.58 2.70 24.98
C ARG A 140 0.79 1.21 25.28
N HIS A 141 1.97 0.69 24.98
CA HIS A 141 2.35 -0.67 25.34
C HIS A 141 3.42 -0.63 26.42
N THR A 142 3.17 -1.31 27.53
CA THR A 142 4.22 -1.59 28.53
C THR A 142 5.29 -2.47 27.90
N VAL A 143 6.52 -1.98 27.84
CA VAL A 143 7.68 -2.70 27.35
C VAL A 143 8.59 -3.07 28.51
N ARG A 144 9.29 -4.21 28.45
CA ARG A 144 10.25 -4.63 29.47
C ARG A 144 11.59 -3.93 29.35
N HIS A 145 11.97 -3.62 28.12
CA HIS A 145 13.25 -2.98 27.79
C HIS A 145 13.01 -1.94 26.70
N LEU A 146 13.46 -0.74 26.93
CA LEU A 146 13.43 0.36 25.97
C LEU A 146 14.86 0.72 25.55
N PHE A 147 15.10 0.80 24.26
CA PHE A 147 16.35 1.27 23.67
C PHE A 147 16.08 2.58 22.92
N LEU A 148 16.52 3.70 23.51
CA LEU A 148 16.40 5.00 22.88
C LEU A 148 17.68 5.26 22.05
N LEU A 149 17.55 5.23 20.72
CA LEU A 149 18.66 5.45 19.80
C LEU A 149 18.72 6.92 19.38
N GLY A 150 19.94 7.46 19.25
CA GLY A 150 20.11 8.85 18.82
C GLY A 150 19.91 9.89 19.92
N ALA A 151 19.97 9.50 21.19
CA ALA A 151 19.90 10.43 22.34
C ALA A 151 21.19 11.24 22.51
N ASN A 152 21.58 11.98 21.47
CA ASN A 152 22.72 12.86 21.46
C ASN A 152 22.29 14.31 21.54
N ASP A 153 23.16 15.16 22.05
CA ASP A 153 22.96 16.61 22.07
C ASP A 153 22.66 17.14 20.66
N HIS A 154 21.72 18.05 20.52
CA HIS A 154 21.16 18.59 19.27
C HIS A 154 20.38 17.60 18.37
N VAL A 155 20.27 16.33 18.76
CA VAL A 155 19.43 15.32 18.08
C VAL A 155 18.19 15.05 18.90
N LEU A 156 18.32 15.02 20.23
CA LEU A 156 17.20 14.83 21.13
C LEU A 156 17.45 15.64 22.44
N PRO A 157 16.63 16.67 22.75
CA PRO A 157 15.54 17.20 21.95
C PRO A 157 16.02 17.96 20.70
N THR A 158 15.26 17.86 19.60
CA THR A 158 15.50 18.64 18.39
C THR A 158 14.93 20.02 18.60
N VAL A 159 15.76 21.01 18.76
CA VAL A 159 15.32 22.41 18.80
C VAL A 159 15.08 22.89 17.37
N GLU A 160 13.92 22.59 16.79
CA GLU A 160 13.51 23.24 15.55
C GLU A 160 13.24 24.71 15.88
N LYS A 161 14.10 25.59 15.36
CA LYS A 161 13.82 27.03 15.35
C LYS A 161 12.57 27.23 14.51
N GLY A 162 11.50 27.70 15.15
CA GLY A 162 10.17 27.86 14.58
C GLY A 162 10.18 28.33 13.13
N GLY A 163 9.84 27.44 12.23
CA GLY A 163 9.80 27.65 10.79
C GLY A 163 8.38 27.87 10.29
N GLY A 164 7.55 28.59 11.03
CA GLY A 164 6.22 28.99 10.59
C GLY A 164 6.28 30.25 9.72
N ILE A 165 5.20 30.51 8.98
CA ILE A 165 5.01 31.74 8.18
C ILE A 165 4.97 32.98 9.09
N LEU A 166 4.58 32.78 10.37
CA LEU A 166 4.51 33.81 11.41
C LEU A 166 5.53 33.49 12.48
N ASP A 167 6.32 34.51 12.86
CA ASP A 167 7.18 34.42 14.03
C ASP A 167 6.35 34.57 15.33
N GLU A 168 6.99 34.35 16.50
CA GLU A 168 6.32 34.34 17.78
C GLU A 168 5.79 35.73 18.16
N GLN A 169 6.48 36.80 17.75
CA GLN A 169 6.06 38.19 17.99
C GLN A 169 4.85 38.56 17.11
N GLU A 170 4.84 38.12 15.87
CA GLU A 170 3.71 38.31 14.96
C GLU A 170 2.46 37.54 15.43
N ARG A 171 2.65 36.37 16.01
CA ARG A 171 1.55 35.58 16.61
C ARG A 171 0.95 36.28 17.83
N GLU A 172 1.77 36.77 18.73
CA GLU A 172 1.29 37.52 19.92
C GLU A 172 0.52 38.77 19.51
N LEU A 173 0.99 39.47 18.51
CA LEU A 173 0.36 40.69 17.99
C LEU A 173 -1.02 40.40 17.37
N LEU A 174 -1.15 39.31 16.64
CA LEU A 174 -2.41 38.85 16.05
C LEU A 174 -3.40 38.37 17.14
N GLN A 175 -2.92 37.68 18.17
CA GLN A 175 -3.76 37.30 19.31
C GLN A 175 -4.29 38.52 20.10
N GLN A 176 -3.46 39.56 20.31
CA GLN A 176 -3.88 40.81 20.93
C GLN A 176 -4.96 41.52 20.14
N GLN A 177 -4.98 41.32 18.83
CA GLN A 177 -6.03 41.85 17.93
C GLN A 177 -7.30 40.97 17.87
N GLY A 178 -7.37 39.91 18.69
CA GLY A 178 -8.53 39.03 18.78
C GLY A 178 -8.61 37.96 17.68
N ILE A 179 -7.54 37.77 16.92
CA ILE A 179 -7.46 36.71 15.92
C ILE A 179 -7.12 35.40 16.64
N LEU A 180 -8.06 34.45 16.61
CA LEU A 180 -7.85 33.11 17.18
C LEU A 180 -6.88 32.32 16.27
N LEU A 181 -5.62 32.31 16.67
CA LEU A 181 -4.64 31.37 16.14
C LEU A 181 -4.75 30.07 16.95
N SER A 182 -4.41 28.92 16.33
CA SER A 182 -4.31 27.66 17.10
C SER A 182 -3.38 27.86 18.28
N ASP A 183 -3.75 27.32 19.45
CA ASP A 183 -3.12 27.58 20.74
C ASP A 183 -1.60 27.73 20.65
N ALA A 184 -1.11 28.87 21.11
CA ALA A 184 0.32 29.22 21.17
C ALA A 184 1.10 28.39 22.21
N THR A 185 0.43 27.46 22.89
CA THR A 185 1.03 26.51 23.84
C THR A 185 1.76 25.35 23.14
N PHE A 186 1.84 25.38 21.83
CA PHE A 186 2.63 24.42 21.08
C PHE A 186 4.09 24.90 20.97
N ASP A 187 4.78 24.94 22.11
CA ASP A 187 6.23 24.97 22.12
C ASP A 187 6.76 23.62 21.61
N PRO A 188 7.40 23.58 20.44
CA PRO A 188 7.92 22.34 19.86
C PRO A 188 8.84 21.59 20.84
N LEU A 189 9.59 22.35 21.66
CA LEU A 189 10.47 21.79 22.68
C LEU A 189 9.69 21.08 23.79
N SER A 190 8.62 21.71 24.30
CA SER A 190 7.74 21.09 25.29
C SER A 190 7.10 19.81 24.83
N ASN A 191 6.66 19.77 23.56
CA ASN A 191 6.10 18.56 22.95
C ASN A 191 7.15 17.44 22.83
N GLU A 192 8.34 17.78 22.40
CA GLU A 192 9.39 16.80 22.26
C GLU A 192 9.84 16.25 23.61
N LEU A 193 9.97 17.13 24.63
CA LEU A 193 10.24 16.71 26.01
C LEU A 193 9.12 15.84 26.57
N GLN A 194 7.86 16.12 26.26
CA GLN A 194 6.73 15.30 26.66
C GLN A 194 6.77 13.92 26.00
N ASN A 195 7.13 13.85 24.72
CA ASN A 195 7.31 12.57 24.00
C ASN A 195 8.46 11.74 24.59
N ILE A 196 9.59 12.39 24.92
CA ILE A 196 10.72 11.74 25.58
C ILE A 196 10.29 11.21 26.96
N TYR A 197 9.63 12.04 27.75
CA TYR A 197 9.13 11.63 29.08
C TYR A 197 8.16 10.46 28.98
N ALA A 198 7.19 10.55 28.04
CA ALA A 198 6.22 9.48 27.83
C ALA A 198 6.88 8.17 27.42
N ALA A 199 7.93 8.22 26.58
CA ALA A 199 8.67 7.03 26.19
C ALA A 199 9.46 6.43 27.37
N LEU A 200 10.14 7.27 28.17
CA LEU A 200 10.93 6.80 29.32
C LEU A 200 10.07 6.34 30.51
N ALA A 201 8.82 6.75 30.57
CA ALA A 201 7.87 6.33 31.63
C ALA A 201 7.13 5.01 31.30
N GLN A 202 7.41 4.37 30.17
CA GLN A 202 6.77 3.12 29.77
C GLN A 202 7.37 1.84 30.39
N PRO A 203 8.64 1.74 30.73
CA PRO A 203 9.23 0.55 31.37
C PRO A 203 8.74 0.28 32.77
#